data_b94d95a519d0dd1fef713f6317728ad7
#
_entry.id   b94d95a519d0dd1fef713f6317728ad7
#
_cell.length_a   1.000
_cell.length_b   1.000
_cell.length_c   1.000
_cell.angle_alpha   90.00
_cell.angle_beta   90.00
_cell.angle_gamma   90.00
#
_symmetry.space_group_name_H-M   'P 1'
#
loop_
_entity.id
_entity.type
_entity.pdbx_description
1 polymer ?
#
loop_
_entity_poly.entity_id
_entity_poly.type
_entity_poly.pdbx_seq_one_letter_code
_entity_poly.pdbx_strand_id
1 'polypeptide(L)'
;TELKVCGDVEAMIMDPARSVLICEQEGVFVGFALFGAFRGGSGYVQTVEHSIYLVPEAQGKGLGRALMDALVSAAMTLGHHAMIGAISGGNANAVAFHEKCGFKQAGRLPKVGRKNGVWHDLILMHLILETPTDTSERKG
;
A
#
# COMPACT_ATOMS: atom_id res chain seq x y z
N THR A 1 -15.78 0.88 15.85
CA THR A 1 -14.92 1.25 16.96
C THR A 1 -13.52 1.51 16.52
N GLU A 2 -13.00 0.62 15.70
CA GLU A 2 -11.66 0.83 15.15
C GLU A 2 -11.59 2.11 14.38
N LEU A 3 -12.68 2.44 13.70
CA LEU A 3 -12.70 3.68 12.92
C LEU A 3 -12.54 4.90 13.78
N LYS A 4 -13.08 4.85 15.01
CA LYS A 4 -12.96 5.99 15.90
C LYS A 4 -11.53 6.17 16.37
N VAL A 5 -10.84 5.06 16.59
CA VAL A 5 -9.47 5.12 17.06
C VAL A 5 -8.54 5.50 15.94
N CYS A 6 -8.83 5.02 14.75
CA CYS A 6 -7.90 5.10 13.63
C CYS A 6 -8.26 6.17 12.61
N GLY A 7 -9.31 6.97 12.88
CA GLY A 7 -9.74 7.98 11.93
C GLY A 7 -10.75 7.43 10.95
N ASP A 8 -11.32 8.30 10.15
CA ASP A 8 -12.29 7.95 9.14
C ASP A 8 -11.58 7.74 7.82
N VAL A 9 -11.84 6.62 7.19
CA VAL A 9 -11.27 6.32 5.88
C VAL A 9 -12.39 6.29 4.87
N GLU A 10 -12.26 7.09 3.83
CA GLU A 10 -13.29 7.22 2.84
C GLU A 10 -12.70 7.00 1.45
N ALA A 11 -13.39 6.20 0.63
CA ALA A 11 -12.96 5.96 -0.73
C ALA A 11 -13.35 7.14 -1.61
N MET A 12 -12.39 7.76 -2.24
CA MET A 12 -12.63 8.82 -3.20
C MET A 12 -12.76 8.26 -4.60
N ILE A 13 -11.99 7.23 -4.91
CA ILE A 13 -12.05 6.52 -6.17
C ILE A 13 -11.96 5.04 -5.83
N MET A 14 -12.90 4.25 -6.35
CA MET A 14 -12.88 2.80 -6.18
C MET A 14 -13.02 2.18 -7.55
N ASP A 15 -11.90 1.79 -8.13
CA ASP A 15 -11.82 1.31 -9.51
C ASP A 15 -10.73 0.26 -9.55
N PRO A 16 -10.92 -0.88 -10.27
CA PRO A 16 -9.88 -1.91 -10.30
C PRO A 16 -8.54 -1.42 -10.82
N ALA A 17 -8.54 -0.41 -11.70
CA ALA A 17 -7.28 0.11 -12.23
C ALA A 17 -6.61 1.09 -11.29
N ARG A 18 -7.39 1.79 -10.48
CA ARG A 18 -6.83 2.81 -9.59
C ARG A 18 -7.83 3.14 -8.50
N SER A 19 -7.39 3.12 -7.26
CA SER A 19 -8.23 3.49 -6.13
C SER A 19 -7.50 4.47 -5.24
N VAL A 20 -8.26 5.39 -4.63
CA VAL A 20 -7.71 6.40 -3.73
C VAL A 20 -8.58 6.44 -2.48
N LEU A 21 -7.94 6.31 -1.33
CA LEU A 21 -8.60 6.41 -0.03
C LEU A 21 -8.02 7.60 0.72
N ILE A 22 -8.91 8.35 1.35
CA ILE A 22 -8.53 9.51 2.16
C ILE A 22 -8.78 9.17 3.62
N CYS A 23 -7.85 9.54 4.48
CA CYS A 23 -8.00 9.36 5.92
C CYS A 23 -8.19 10.73 6.57
N GLU A 24 -9.24 10.86 7.38
CA GLU A 24 -9.50 12.06 8.13
C GLU A 24 -9.63 11.73 9.60
N GLN A 25 -9.31 12.68 10.44
CA GLN A 25 -9.50 12.56 11.88
C GLN A 25 -10.24 13.81 12.33
N GLU A 26 -11.48 13.60 12.82
CA GLU A 26 -12.34 14.70 13.25
C GLU A 26 -12.52 15.73 12.16
N GLY A 27 -12.70 15.26 10.91
CA GLY A 27 -12.93 16.12 9.78
C GLY A 27 -11.70 16.75 9.18
N VAL A 28 -10.52 16.46 9.71
CA VAL A 28 -9.28 17.04 9.23
C VAL A 28 -8.49 15.99 8.46
N PHE A 29 -8.05 16.34 7.25
CA PHE A 29 -7.25 15.45 6.43
C PHE A 29 -5.95 15.10 7.15
N VAL A 30 -5.64 13.82 7.23
CA VAL A 30 -4.38 13.38 7.86
C VAL A 30 -3.58 12.44 6.97
N GLY A 31 -4.14 11.97 5.85
CA GLY A 31 -3.36 11.13 4.97
C GLY A 31 -4.16 10.51 3.86
N PHE A 32 -3.47 9.78 3.00
CA PHE A 32 -4.12 9.06 1.91
C PHE A 32 -3.37 7.79 1.61
N ALA A 33 -4.05 6.89 0.91
CA ALA A 33 -3.43 5.71 0.33
C ALA A 33 -4.06 5.49 -1.03
N LEU A 34 -3.25 4.99 -1.95
CA LEU A 34 -3.75 4.73 -3.30
C LEU A 34 -3.04 3.53 -3.87
N PHE A 35 -3.65 2.94 -4.89
CA PHE A 35 -2.94 1.99 -5.72
C PHE A 35 -3.27 2.25 -7.18
N GLY A 36 -2.38 1.81 -8.03
CA GLY A 36 -2.54 1.82 -9.47
C GLY A 36 -1.89 0.60 -10.05
N ALA A 37 -1.82 0.54 -11.37
CA ALA A 37 -1.23 -0.59 -12.05
C ALA A 37 0.25 -0.74 -11.68
N PHE A 38 0.66 -1.99 -11.45
CA PHE A 38 2.08 -2.25 -11.20
C PHE A 38 2.88 -2.11 -12.48
N ARG A 39 2.39 -2.74 -13.57
CA ARG A 39 3.04 -2.63 -14.87
C ARG A 39 2.05 -3.07 -15.94
N GLY A 40 2.37 -2.77 -17.19
CA GLY A 40 1.53 -3.16 -18.32
C GLY A 40 1.59 -4.66 -18.59
N GLY A 41 0.70 -5.10 -19.45
CA GLY A 41 0.62 -6.51 -19.82
C GLY A 41 -0.57 -7.17 -19.12
N SER A 42 -1.25 -8.03 -19.86
CA SER A 42 -2.48 -8.63 -19.33
C SER A 42 -2.23 -9.58 -18.18
N GLY A 43 -1.01 -10.10 -18.05
CA GLY A 43 -0.68 -11.00 -16.95
C GLY A 43 -0.54 -10.30 -15.61
N TYR A 44 -0.51 -8.95 -15.58
CA TYR A 44 -0.25 -8.20 -14.36
C TYR A 44 -1.43 -7.35 -13.93
N VAL A 45 -2.61 -7.58 -14.51
CA VAL A 45 -3.76 -6.73 -14.19
C VAL A 45 -4.25 -6.89 -12.76
N GLN A 46 -3.89 -7.97 -12.09
CA GLN A 46 -4.30 -8.21 -10.71
C GLN A 46 -3.18 -7.93 -9.71
N THR A 47 -2.14 -7.25 -10.14
CA THR A 47 -1.06 -6.77 -9.29
C THR A 47 -1.08 -5.26 -9.29
N VAL A 48 -1.10 -4.67 -8.11
CA VAL A 48 -1.15 -3.21 -7.98
C VAL A 48 0.05 -2.73 -7.19
N GLU A 49 0.45 -1.49 -7.48
CA GLU A 49 1.49 -0.82 -6.70
C GLU A 49 0.84 0.29 -5.91
N HIS A 50 1.17 0.38 -4.63
CA HIS A 50 0.52 1.33 -3.75
C HIS A 50 1.46 2.43 -3.29
N SER A 51 0.86 3.53 -2.81
CA SER A 51 1.53 4.58 -2.09
C SER A 51 0.67 4.92 -0.88
N ILE A 52 1.32 5.30 0.21
CA ILE A 52 0.63 5.68 1.43
C ILE A 52 1.36 6.84 2.07
N TYR A 53 0.58 7.79 2.59
CA TYR A 53 1.14 8.98 3.21
C TYR A 53 0.30 9.38 4.41
N LEU A 54 0.97 9.75 5.50
CA LEU A 54 0.35 10.36 6.67
C LEU A 54 1.13 11.62 7.01
N VAL A 55 0.38 12.67 7.38
CA VAL A 55 1.05 13.87 7.89
C VAL A 55 1.83 13.52 9.15
N PRO A 56 2.95 14.22 9.42
CA PRO A 56 3.78 13.84 10.57
C PRO A 56 3.04 13.81 11.89
N GLU A 57 2.10 14.75 12.10
CA GLU A 57 1.35 14.81 13.35
C GLU A 57 0.46 13.60 13.57
N ALA A 58 0.10 12.89 12.52
CA ALA A 58 -0.78 11.74 12.61
C ALA A 58 -0.03 10.42 12.76
N GLN A 59 1.28 10.43 12.68
CA GLN A 59 2.07 9.20 12.73
C GLN A 59 2.15 8.71 14.17
N GLY A 60 2.36 7.39 14.30
CA GLY A 60 2.52 6.78 15.61
C GLY A 60 1.23 6.54 16.37
N LYS A 61 0.07 6.69 15.72
CA LYS A 61 -1.23 6.55 16.38
C LYS A 61 -2.06 5.41 15.81
N GLY A 62 -1.46 4.55 15.00
CA GLY A 62 -2.19 3.44 14.40
C GLY A 62 -2.96 3.80 13.15
N LEU A 63 -2.93 5.06 12.71
CA LEU A 63 -3.69 5.49 11.54
C LEU A 63 -3.13 4.89 10.26
N GLY A 64 -1.79 4.78 10.18
CA GLY A 64 -1.17 4.17 9.00
C GLY A 64 -1.60 2.73 8.81
N ARG A 65 -1.65 1.97 9.88
CA ARG A 65 -2.09 0.58 9.81
C ARG A 65 -3.54 0.49 9.39
N ALA A 66 -4.39 1.35 9.95
CA ALA A 66 -5.80 1.35 9.57
C ALA A 66 -5.98 1.71 8.11
N LEU A 67 -5.22 2.69 7.64
CA LEU A 67 -5.29 3.11 6.24
C LEU A 67 -4.80 2.00 5.32
N MET A 68 -3.71 1.33 5.68
CA MET A 68 -3.21 0.21 4.88
C MET A 68 -4.22 -0.94 4.87
N ASP A 69 -4.82 -1.25 6.02
CA ASP A 69 -5.81 -2.32 6.08
C ASP A 69 -7.00 -2.00 5.17
N ALA A 70 -7.43 -0.74 5.15
CA ALA A 70 -8.52 -0.33 4.27
C ALA A 70 -8.14 -0.46 2.80
N LEU A 71 -6.90 -0.10 2.47
CA LEU A 71 -6.43 -0.19 1.09
C LEU A 71 -6.35 -1.65 0.64
N VAL A 72 -5.82 -2.52 1.49
CA VAL A 72 -5.74 -3.94 1.20
C VAL A 72 -7.13 -4.53 1.00
N SER A 73 -8.06 -4.15 1.87
CA SER A 73 -9.44 -4.61 1.76
C SER A 73 -10.07 -4.16 0.46
N ALA A 74 -9.84 -2.92 0.06
CA ALA A 74 -10.36 -2.39 -1.20
C ALA A 74 -9.79 -3.17 -2.38
N ALA A 75 -8.49 -3.45 -2.36
CA ALA A 75 -7.86 -4.19 -3.44
C ALA A 75 -8.43 -5.59 -3.55
N MET A 76 -8.65 -6.26 -2.43
CA MET A 76 -9.23 -7.59 -2.42
C MET A 76 -10.65 -7.57 -2.97
N THR A 77 -11.44 -6.60 -2.56
CA THR A 77 -12.82 -6.47 -3.03
C THR A 77 -12.87 -6.28 -4.55
N LEU A 78 -11.88 -5.59 -5.09
CA LEU A 78 -11.81 -5.31 -6.53
C LEU A 78 -11.14 -6.45 -7.31
N GLY A 79 -10.77 -7.53 -6.65
CA GLY A 79 -10.27 -8.74 -7.33
C GLY A 79 -8.77 -8.78 -7.51
N HIS A 80 -8.02 -7.93 -6.85
CA HIS A 80 -6.56 -7.97 -6.98
C HIS A 80 -5.96 -9.05 -6.12
N HIS A 81 -4.79 -9.53 -6.53
CA HIS A 81 -4.12 -10.67 -5.92
C HIS A 81 -2.81 -10.30 -5.23
N ALA A 82 -2.12 -9.28 -5.70
CA ALA A 82 -0.82 -8.92 -5.16
C ALA A 82 -0.68 -7.40 -5.07
N MET A 83 0.00 -6.95 -4.04
CA MET A 83 0.27 -5.52 -3.85
C MET A 83 1.76 -5.31 -3.65
N ILE A 84 2.30 -4.35 -4.36
CA ILE A 84 3.72 -4.03 -4.34
C ILE A 84 3.89 -2.66 -3.72
N GLY A 85 4.91 -2.52 -2.86
CA GLY A 85 5.34 -1.23 -2.36
C GLY A 85 6.77 -0.98 -2.79
N ALA A 86 7.05 0.22 -3.27
CA ALA A 86 8.39 0.62 -3.66
C ALA A 86 8.87 1.67 -2.68
N ILE A 87 9.95 1.39 -1.94
CA ILE A 87 10.37 2.19 -0.82
C ILE A 87 11.83 2.57 -0.98
N SER A 88 12.15 3.84 -0.72
CA SER A 88 13.52 4.29 -0.75
C SER A 88 14.35 3.52 0.26
N GLY A 89 15.54 3.08 -0.15
CA GLY A 89 16.44 2.34 0.73
C GLY A 89 16.91 3.13 1.94
N GLY A 90 16.77 4.46 1.89
CA GLY A 90 17.10 5.29 3.05
C GLY A 90 15.98 5.43 4.06
N ASN A 91 14.83 4.80 3.83
CA ASN A 91 13.67 4.96 4.69
C ASN A 91 13.38 3.67 5.45
N ALA A 92 14.19 3.42 6.48
CA ALA A 92 14.06 2.21 7.29
C ALA A 92 12.72 2.13 8.02
N ASN A 93 12.16 3.29 8.39
CA ASN A 93 10.88 3.30 9.08
C ASN A 93 9.76 2.82 8.17
N ALA A 94 9.78 3.20 6.91
CA ALA A 94 8.77 2.75 5.96
C ALA A 94 8.89 1.25 5.71
N VAL A 95 10.12 0.73 5.61
CA VAL A 95 10.31 -0.70 5.46
C VAL A 95 9.73 -1.44 6.66
N ALA A 96 10.05 -0.98 7.87
CA ALA A 96 9.54 -1.62 9.09
C ALA A 96 8.03 -1.57 9.16
N PHE A 97 7.45 -0.43 8.77
CA PHE A 97 5.99 -0.31 8.75
C PHE A 97 5.35 -1.33 7.81
N HIS A 98 5.91 -1.46 6.61
CA HIS A 98 5.38 -2.43 5.64
C HIS A 98 5.53 -3.86 6.14
N GLU A 99 6.64 -4.16 6.81
CA GLU A 99 6.81 -5.49 7.38
C GLU A 99 5.75 -5.79 8.43
N LYS A 100 5.42 -4.80 9.25
CA LYS A 100 4.37 -4.98 10.25
C LYS A 100 3.00 -5.18 9.60
N CYS A 101 2.81 -4.66 8.40
CA CYS A 101 1.57 -4.86 7.65
C CYS A 101 1.55 -6.17 6.88
N GLY A 102 2.59 -6.97 6.99
CA GLY A 102 2.64 -8.28 6.36
C GLY A 102 3.39 -8.34 5.05
N PHE A 103 3.91 -7.23 4.59
CA PHE A 103 4.72 -7.20 3.37
C PHE A 103 6.08 -7.85 3.63
N LYS A 104 6.64 -8.45 2.60
CA LYS A 104 7.97 -9.03 2.65
C LYS A 104 8.83 -8.38 1.58
N GLN A 105 10.11 -8.25 1.86
CA GLN A 105 11.03 -7.69 0.87
C GLN A 105 11.20 -8.69 -0.27
N ALA A 106 10.94 -8.22 -1.48
CA ALA A 106 11.00 -9.06 -2.68
C ALA A 106 12.22 -8.76 -3.54
N GLY A 107 12.79 -7.56 -3.40
CA GLY A 107 13.94 -7.22 -4.20
C GLY A 107 14.51 -5.86 -3.83
N ARG A 108 15.66 -5.58 -4.41
CA ARG A 108 16.35 -4.30 -4.19
C ARG A 108 17.00 -3.91 -5.51
N LEU A 109 16.76 -2.68 -5.94
CA LEU A 109 17.39 -2.12 -7.12
C LEU A 109 18.39 -1.07 -6.66
N PRO A 110 19.70 -1.34 -6.81
CA PRO A 110 20.70 -0.41 -6.28
C PRO A 110 20.73 0.88 -7.08
N LYS A 111 20.75 1.99 -6.37
CA LYS A 111 21.09 3.31 -6.92
C LYS A 111 20.26 3.71 -8.12
N VAL A 112 18.97 3.49 -8.05
CA VAL A 112 18.05 3.87 -9.14
C VAL A 112 17.29 5.15 -8.84
N GLY A 113 17.25 5.60 -7.58
CA GLY A 113 16.56 6.83 -7.22
C GLY A 113 17.56 7.89 -6.82
N ARG A 114 17.32 9.13 -7.25
CA ARG A 114 18.20 10.23 -6.88
C ARG A 114 17.40 11.30 -6.16
N LYS A 115 17.91 11.71 -5.00
CA LYS A 115 17.25 12.72 -4.20
C LYS A 115 18.31 13.56 -3.51
N ASN A 116 18.21 14.88 -3.67
CA ASN A 116 19.16 15.81 -3.08
C ASN A 116 20.61 15.46 -3.43
N GLY A 117 20.83 15.05 -4.66
CA GLY A 117 22.15 14.71 -5.14
C GLY A 117 22.69 13.37 -4.70
N VAL A 118 21.92 12.60 -3.96
CA VAL A 118 22.35 11.30 -3.43
C VAL A 118 21.57 10.19 -4.10
N TRP A 119 22.26 9.14 -4.51
CA TRP A 119 21.63 7.97 -5.11
C TRP A 119 21.17 7.02 -4.01
N HIS A 120 19.94 6.54 -4.16
CA HIS A 120 19.34 5.61 -3.20
C HIS A 120 18.91 4.34 -3.90
N ASP A 121 18.97 3.25 -3.16
CA ASP A 121 18.40 1.99 -3.62
C ASP A 121 16.87 2.07 -3.55
N LEU A 122 16.21 1.24 -4.32
CA LEU A 122 14.76 1.06 -4.24
C LEU A 122 14.50 -0.34 -3.70
N ILE A 123 13.74 -0.41 -2.62
CA ILE A 123 13.36 -1.68 -2.03
C ILE A 123 11.93 -2.00 -2.47
N LEU A 124 11.75 -3.18 -3.04
CA LEU A 124 10.44 -3.65 -3.46
C LEU A 124 9.90 -4.58 -2.39
N MET A 125 8.71 -4.27 -1.91
CA MET A 125 8.03 -5.08 -0.90
C MET A 125 6.75 -5.61 -1.50
N HIS A 126 6.29 -6.74 -1.02
CA HIS A 126 5.30 -7.54 -1.72
C HIS A 126 4.37 -8.21 -0.72
N LEU A 127 3.09 -8.14 -1.00
CA LEU A 127 2.06 -8.75 -0.17
C LEU A 127 1.11 -9.51 -1.08
N ILE A 128 0.92 -10.80 -0.81
CA ILE A 128 -0.10 -11.59 -1.48
C ILE A 128 -1.40 -11.39 -0.73
N LEU A 129 -2.44 -10.98 -1.46
CA LEU A 129 -3.75 -10.73 -0.90
C LEU A 129 -4.54 -12.03 -0.92
N GLU A 130 -5.17 -12.36 0.19
CA GLU A 130 -5.94 -13.58 0.27
C GLU A 130 -7.38 -13.31 -0.05
N THR A 131 -7.91 -14.06 -0.99
CA THR A 131 -9.30 -13.95 -1.37
C THR A 131 -9.94 -15.33 -1.31
N PRO A 132 -11.26 -15.39 -1.16
CA PRO A 132 -11.94 -16.68 -1.08
C PRO A 132 -11.81 -17.53 -2.32
N THR A 133 -11.47 -16.94 -3.47
CA THR A 133 -11.40 -17.66 -4.73
C THR A 133 -10.03 -18.24 -5.02
N ASP A 134 -9.05 -17.99 -4.16
CA ASP A 134 -7.67 -18.37 -4.47
C ASP A 134 -7.46 -19.86 -4.56
N THR A 135 -8.25 -20.65 -3.82
CA THR A 135 -8.01 -22.08 -3.78
C THR A 135 -8.13 -22.75 -5.13
N SER A 136 -9.05 -22.29 -5.96
CA SER A 136 -9.23 -22.92 -7.26
C SER A 136 -8.06 -22.67 -8.18
N GLU A 137 -7.37 -21.59 -7.99
CA GLU A 137 -6.27 -21.21 -8.87
C GLU A 137 -4.97 -21.87 -8.53
N ARG A 138 -4.83 -22.28 -7.29
CA ARG A 138 -3.60 -22.94 -6.89
C ARG A 138 -3.44 -24.32 -7.48
N LYS A 139 -4.48 -24.84 -8.03
CA LYS A 139 -4.41 -26.15 -8.66
C LYS A 139 -3.79 -26.11 -10.03
N GLY A 140 -3.90 -24.99 -10.67
CA GLY A 140 -3.38 -24.83 -12.02
C GLY A 140 -1.87 -24.70 -12.07
#